data_68b0f1456e6185b286f8e6379c876300
#
_entry.id   68b0f1456e6185b286f8e6379c876300
#
_cell.length_a   1.000
_cell.length_b   1.000
_cell.length_c   1.000
_cell.angle_alpha   90.00
_cell.angle_beta   90.00
_cell.angle_gamma   90.00
#
_symmetry.space_group_name_H-M   'P 1'
#
loop_
_entity.id
_entity.type
_entity.pdbx_description
1 polymer ?
#
loop_
_entity_poly.entity_id
_entity_poly.type
_entity_poly.pdbx_seq_one_letter_code
_entity_poly.pdbx_strand_id
1 'polypeptide(L)'
;MPINVSRFRKFPEFVKLLSLITSFSLLIYLGTIKFRPPGMSLIWYTIGCSIVFDTCTIAVLLKEYDISIMAIRMLPYAAIECVGSVLALVCYIISMAISISSEEVSKEFGFLVVAIFCFVIAMIHLINFVIHVRRWSSGSHHNTPPNVYEYTNYGTEE
;
A
#
# COMPACT_ATOMS: atom_id res chain seq x y z
N MET A 1 -15.37 17.27 8.36
CA MET A 1 -14.43 16.49 9.18
C MET A 1 -13.05 17.05 8.96
N PRO A 2 -12.26 17.34 10.01
CA PRO A 2 -10.91 17.88 9.84
C PRO A 2 -10.00 16.82 9.21
N ILE A 3 -9.19 17.25 8.24
CA ILE A 3 -8.19 16.40 7.58
C ILE A 3 -6.96 16.30 8.50
N ASN A 4 -6.64 15.12 8.98
CA ASN A 4 -5.54 14.90 9.92
C ASN A 4 -4.23 14.54 9.21
N VAL A 5 -3.53 15.56 8.71
CA VAL A 5 -2.25 15.39 7.98
C VAL A 5 -1.11 14.96 8.91
N SER A 6 -1.20 15.23 10.22
CA SER A 6 -0.14 14.88 11.19
C SER A 6 0.10 13.37 11.30
N ARG A 7 -0.88 12.57 10.92
CA ARG A 7 -0.84 11.10 10.93
C ARG A 7 0.22 10.54 9.97
N PHE A 8 0.41 11.20 8.80
CA PHE A 8 1.42 10.75 7.81
C PHE A 8 2.88 11.00 8.23
N ARG A 9 3.13 11.71 9.33
CA ARG A 9 4.47 11.82 9.92
C ARG A 9 4.84 10.61 10.77
N LYS A 10 3.87 9.76 11.08
CA LYS A 10 4.11 8.57 11.92
C LYS A 10 4.31 7.35 11.04
N PHE A 11 5.30 6.53 11.40
CA PHE A 11 5.43 5.19 10.85
C PHE A 11 4.24 4.34 11.34
N PRO A 12 3.51 3.59 10.50
CA PRO A 12 3.83 3.16 9.13
C PRO A 12 3.11 3.92 7.99
N GLU A 13 2.27 4.93 8.30
CA GLU A 13 1.48 5.62 7.26
C GLU A 13 2.38 6.32 6.22
N PHE A 14 3.61 6.71 6.62
CA PHE A 14 4.62 7.26 5.72
C PHE A 14 5.02 6.27 4.60
N VAL A 15 5.02 4.96 4.88
CA VAL A 15 5.35 3.90 3.91
C VAL A 15 4.39 3.92 2.72
N LYS A 16 3.11 4.21 2.96
CA LYS A 16 2.09 4.35 1.90
C LYS A 16 2.35 5.53 0.99
N LEU A 17 2.72 6.66 1.56
CA LEU A 17 3.04 7.85 0.79
C LEU A 17 4.29 7.60 -0.09
N LEU A 18 5.28 6.89 0.45
CA LEU A 18 6.48 6.51 -0.29
C LEU A 18 6.16 5.57 -1.45
N SER A 19 5.29 4.56 -1.24
CA SER A 19 4.79 3.67 -2.31
C SER A 19 4.13 4.46 -3.43
N LEU A 20 3.22 5.37 -3.09
CA LEU A 20 2.51 6.20 -4.05
C LEU A 20 3.47 7.06 -4.89
N ILE A 21 4.40 7.76 -4.25
CA ILE A 21 5.38 8.62 -4.94
C ILE A 21 6.26 7.79 -5.87
N THR A 22 6.75 6.64 -5.42
CA THR A 22 7.62 5.76 -6.23
C THR A 22 6.86 5.18 -7.42
N SER A 23 5.58 4.78 -7.23
CA SER A 23 4.72 4.28 -8.30
C SER A 23 4.42 5.36 -9.35
N PHE A 24 4.18 6.61 -8.95
CA PHE A 24 4.06 7.72 -9.89
C PHE A 24 5.34 8.01 -10.65
N SER A 25 6.49 7.96 -9.98
CA SER A 25 7.79 8.14 -10.64
C SER A 25 8.03 7.06 -11.69
N LEU A 26 7.71 5.80 -11.37
CA LEU A 26 7.79 4.69 -12.32
C LEU A 26 6.82 4.87 -13.50
N LEU A 27 5.59 5.32 -13.24
CA LEU A 27 4.59 5.59 -14.29
C LEU A 27 5.11 6.63 -15.30
N ILE A 28 5.65 7.75 -14.80
CA ILE A 28 6.22 8.81 -15.64
C ILE A 28 7.39 8.25 -16.44
N TYR A 29 8.31 7.54 -15.78
CA TYR A 29 9.48 6.98 -16.43
C TYR A 29 9.11 5.99 -17.53
N LEU A 30 8.16 5.09 -17.27
CA LEU A 30 7.66 4.11 -18.23
C LEU A 30 7.03 4.79 -19.47
N GLY A 31 6.41 5.96 -19.29
CA GLY A 31 5.88 6.77 -20.38
C GLY A 31 6.93 7.33 -21.33
N THR A 32 8.20 7.45 -20.90
CA THR A 32 9.31 7.91 -21.75
C THR A 32 9.91 6.83 -22.63
N ILE A 33 9.67 5.56 -22.31
CA ILE A 33 10.19 4.40 -23.06
C ILE A 33 9.37 4.21 -24.33
N LYS A 34 10.03 4.27 -25.49
CA LYS A 34 9.36 4.13 -26.81
C LYS A 34 9.11 2.69 -27.20
N PHE A 35 10.01 1.79 -26.83
CA PHE A 35 9.90 0.38 -27.15
C PHE A 35 8.82 -0.30 -26.27
N ARG A 36 7.96 -1.09 -26.88
CA ARG A 36 6.85 -1.78 -26.18
C ARG A 36 6.96 -3.30 -26.36
N PRO A 37 7.71 -3.97 -25.49
CA PRO A 37 7.83 -5.43 -25.53
C PRO A 37 6.52 -6.11 -25.15
N PRO A 38 6.33 -7.40 -25.53
CA PRO A 38 5.21 -8.19 -25.07
C PRO A 38 5.22 -8.28 -23.54
N GLY A 39 4.03 -8.13 -22.93
CA GLY A 39 3.89 -8.11 -21.45
C GLY A 39 3.97 -6.72 -20.81
N MET A 40 4.34 -5.67 -21.56
CA MET A 40 4.39 -4.31 -21.03
C MET A 40 3.02 -3.81 -20.51
N SER A 41 1.92 -4.26 -21.10
CA SER A 41 0.57 -3.95 -20.63
C SER A 41 0.35 -4.39 -19.17
N LEU A 42 0.91 -5.52 -18.76
CA LEU A 42 0.81 -6.01 -17.39
C LEU A 42 1.53 -5.06 -16.43
N ILE A 43 2.69 -4.51 -16.80
CA ILE A 43 3.41 -3.52 -15.99
C ILE A 43 2.54 -2.27 -15.80
N TRP A 44 1.91 -1.77 -16.87
CA TRP A 44 1.00 -0.63 -16.81
C TRP A 44 -0.20 -0.88 -15.88
N TYR A 45 -0.84 -2.06 -16.00
CA TYR A 45 -1.95 -2.45 -15.11
C TYR A 45 -1.51 -2.55 -13.66
N THR A 46 -0.35 -3.15 -13.40
CA THR A 46 0.20 -3.29 -12.04
C THR A 46 0.38 -1.91 -11.40
N ILE A 47 1.04 -0.98 -12.11
CA ILE A 47 1.27 0.38 -11.60
C ILE A 47 -0.06 1.11 -11.40
N GLY A 48 -0.97 1.05 -12.37
CA GLY A 48 -2.27 1.70 -12.29
C GLY A 48 -3.10 1.19 -11.11
N CYS A 49 -3.21 -0.12 -10.95
CA CYS A 49 -3.92 -0.72 -9.82
C CYS A 49 -3.28 -0.36 -8.46
N SER A 50 -1.94 -0.36 -8.39
CA SER A 50 -1.22 0.02 -7.17
C SER A 50 -1.49 1.48 -6.80
N ILE A 51 -1.42 2.41 -7.75
CA ILE A 51 -1.71 3.83 -7.51
C ILE A 51 -3.15 4.02 -7.03
N VAL A 52 -4.13 3.36 -7.66
CA VAL A 52 -5.53 3.44 -7.23
C VAL A 52 -5.70 2.90 -5.83
N PHE A 53 -5.13 1.73 -5.53
CA PHE A 53 -5.21 1.11 -4.21
C PHE A 53 -4.58 2.00 -3.14
N ASP A 54 -3.35 2.49 -3.35
CA ASP A 54 -2.65 3.36 -2.40
C ASP A 54 -3.39 4.70 -2.21
N THR A 55 -3.96 5.27 -3.27
CA THR A 55 -4.76 6.50 -3.19
C THR A 55 -6.04 6.27 -2.38
N CYS A 56 -6.76 5.17 -2.61
CA CYS A 56 -7.96 4.83 -1.85
C CYS A 56 -7.64 4.64 -0.37
N THR A 57 -6.58 3.91 -0.04
CA THR A 57 -6.15 3.70 1.35
C THR A 57 -5.72 5.00 2.03
N ILE A 58 -4.98 5.86 1.35
CA ILE A 58 -4.62 7.18 1.87
C ILE A 58 -5.88 8.02 2.12
N ALA A 59 -6.85 7.99 1.20
CA ALA A 59 -8.12 8.72 1.39
C ALA A 59 -8.92 8.22 2.59
N VAL A 60 -8.95 6.90 2.82
CA VAL A 60 -9.57 6.28 4.00
C VAL A 60 -8.87 6.72 5.28
N LEU A 61 -7.53 6.74 5.29
CA LEU A 61 -6.74 7.17 6.44
C LEU A 61 -6.90 8.67 6.74
N LEU A 62 -6.96 9.52 5.69
CA LEU A 62 -7.16 10.97 5.85
C LEU A 62 -8.51 11.33 6.47
N LYS A 63 -9.55 10.58 6.15
CA LYS A 63 -10.90 10.80 6.65
C LYS A 63 -11.21 10.03 7.93
N GLU A 64 -10.21 9.33 8.50
CA GLU A 64 -10.36 8.50 9.71
C GLU A 64 -11.48 7.44 9.59
N TYR A 65 -11.84 7.06 8.36
CA TYR A 65 -12.82 6.00 8.12
C TYR A 65 -12.33 4.61 8.55
N ASP A 66 -11.03 4.43 8.75
CA ASP A 66 -10.46 3.20 9.29
C ASP A 66 -11.07 2.84 10.66
N ILE A 67 -11.37 3.84 11.50
CA ILE A 67 -12.06 3.66 12.79
C ILE A 67 -13.52 3.22 12.57
N SER A 68 -14.21 3.82 11.59
CA SER A 68 -15.59 3.47 11.27
C SER A 68 -15.70 2.08 10.63
N ILE A 69 -14.74 1.69 9.79
CA ILE A 69 -14.67 0.35 9.18
C ILE A 69 -14.41 -0.71 10.24
N MET A 70 -13.57 -0.43 11.24
CA MET A 70 -13.40 -1.33 12.40
C MET A 70 -14.72 -1.53 13.18
N ALA A 71 -15.55 -0.50 13.28
CA ALA A 71 -16.84 -0.60 13.97
C ALA A 71 -17.85 -1.50 13.25
N ILE A 72 -17.75 -1.67 11.93
CA ILE A 72 -18.63 -2.52 11.11
C ILE A 72 -18.31 -4.03 11.25
N ARG A 73 -17.25 -4.41 11.96
CA ARG A 73 -16.87 -5.80 12.34
C ARG A 73 -16.67 -6.81 11.20
N MET A 74 -16.86 -6.48 9.93
CA MET A 74 -16.85 -7.49 8.86
C MET A 74 -15.47 -7.78 8.28
N LEU A 75 -14.58 -6.80 8.18
CA LEU A 75 -13.19 -7.03 7.76
C LEU A 75 -12.28 -6.02 8.46
N PRO A 76 -11.28 -6.46 9.23
CA PRO A 76 -10.33 -5.53 9.82
C PRO A 76 -9.53 -4.85 8.71
N TYR A 77 -9.41 -3.52 8.76
CA TYR A 77 -8.62 -2.71 7.81
C TYR A 77 -7.23 -3.32 7.55
N ALA A 78 -6.60 -3.87 8.60
CA ALA A 78 -5.32 -4.54 8.51
C ALA A 78 -5.32 -5.76 7.55
N ALA A 79 -6.43 -6.52 7.48
CA ALA A 79 -6.54 -7.65 6.58
C ALA A 79 -6.64 -7.21 5.11
N ILE A 80 -7.39 -6.14 4.82
CA ILE A 80 -7.48 -5.56 3.48
C ILE A 80 -6.10 -5.09 3.02
N GLU A 81 -5.36 -4.42 3.90
CA GLU A 81 -4.00 -3.97 3.64
C GLU A 81 -3.01 -5.12 3.42
N CYS A 82 -3.14 -6.20 4.21
CA CYS A 82 -2.32 -7.39 4.01
C CYS A 82 -2.55 -8.01 2.63
N VAL A 83 -3.81 -8.24 2.25
CA VAL A 83 -4.16 -8.84 0.96
C VAL A 83 -3.72 -7.94 -0.19
N GLY A 84 -4.00 -6.64 -0.13
CA GLY A 84 -3.58 -5.69 -1.16
C GLY A 84 -2.07 -5.61 -1.31
N SER A 85 -1.32 -5.61 -0.20
CA SER A 85 0.15 -5.58 -0.21
C SER A 85 0.75 -6.86 -0.80
N VAL A 86 0.18 -8.04 -0.51
CA VAL A 86 0.64 -9.31 -1.10
C VAL A 86 0.37 -9.35 -2.60
N LEU A 87 -0.83 -8.95 -3.03
CA LEU A 87 -1.16 -8.90 -4.45
C LEU A 87 -0.24 -7.94 -5.22
N ALA A 88 -0.01 -6.74 -4.68
CA ALA A 88 0.92 -5.77 -5.26
C ALA A 88 2.34 -6.35 -5.32
N LEU A 89 2.84 -6.95 -4.23
CA LEU A 89 4.16 -7.58 -4.16
C LEU A 89 4.34 -8.61 -5.29
N VAL A 90 3.40 -9.53 -5.45
CA VAL A 90 3.45 -10.57 -6.49
C VAL A 90 3.45 -9.94 -7.89
N CYS A 91 2.56 -8.98 -8.14
CA CYS A 91 2.47 -8.29 -9.42
C CYS A 91 3.76 -7.52 -9.77
N TYR A 92 4.39 -6.86 -8.79
CA TYR A 92 5.66 -6.16 -9.01
C TYR A 92 6.83 -7.12 -9.24
N ILE A 93 6.87 -8.30 -8.60
CA ILE A 93 7.86 -9.33 -8.88
C ILE A 93 7.72 -9.83 -10.32
N ILE A 94 6.49 -10.10 -10.77
CA ILE A 94 6.24 -10.51 -12.16
C ILE A 94 6.64 -9.38 -13.14
N SER A 95 6.29 -8.13 -12.83
CA SER A 95 6.66 -6.96 -13.63
C SER A 95 8.18 -6.77 -13.72
N MET A 96 8.90 -7.04 -12.64
CA MET A 96 10.36 -7.03 -12.61
C MET A 96 10.94 -8.10 -13.53
N ALA A 97 10.43 -9.34 -13.49
CA ALA A 97 10.88 -10.43 -14.35
C ALA A 97 10.65 -10.10 -15.84
N ILE A 98 9.48 -9.55 -16.19
CA ILE A 98 9.18 -9.10 -17.56
C ILE A 98 10.15 -7.99 -17.99
N SER A 99 10.46 -7.05 -17.12
CA SER A 99 11.37 -5.94 -17.44
C SER A 99 12.78 -6.44 -17.70
N ILE A 100 13.30 -7.39 -16.91
CA ILE A 100 14.61 -7.99 -17.12
C ILE A 100 14.66 -8.75 -18.47
N SER A 101 13.66 -9.58 -18.75
CA SER A 101 13.58 -10.29 -20.03
C SER A 101 13.45 -9.34 -21.22
N SER A 102 12.82 -8.18 -21.04
CA SER A 102 12.66 -7.16 -22.08
C SER A 102 13.95 -6.41 -22.36
N GLU A 103 14.82 -6.23 -21.36
CA GLU A 103 16.16 -5.65 -21.54
C GLU A 103 17.04 -6.55 -22.42
N GLU A 104 17.04 -7.86 -22.16
CA GLU A 104 17.80 -8.82 -22.96
C GLU A 104 17.44 -8.77 -24.46
N VAL A 105 16.16 -8.55 -24.76
CA VAL A 105 15.65 -8.48 -26.14
C VAL A 105 15.92 -7.13 -26.78
N SER A 106 15.68 -6.03 -26.06
CA SER A 106 15.75 -4.67 -26.61
C SER A 106 17.15 -4.06 -26.58
N LYS A 107 18.02 -4.57 -25.67
CA LYS A 107 19.32 -3.97 -25.28
C LYS A 107 19.17 -2.50 -24.84
N GLU A 108 17.99 -2.09 -24.43
CA GLU A 108 17.72 -0.76 -23.91
C GLU A 108 17.87 -0.76 -22.37
N PHE A 109 18.83 -0.04 -21.87
CA PHE A 109 19.08 0.15 -20.42
C PHE A 109 17.83 0.65 -19.64
N GLY A 110 16.84 1.22 -20.35
CA GLY A 110 15.60 1.69 -19.75
C GLY A 110 14.82 0.64 -19.01
N PHE A 111 14.81 -0.63 -19.47
CA PHE A 111 14.10 -1.72 -18.79
C PHE A 111 14.78 -2.20 -17.51
N LEU A 112 16.11 -2.08 -17.42
CA LEU A 112 16.82 -2.33 -16.17
C LEU A 112 16.40 -1.34 -15.09
N VAL A 113 16.24 -0.07 -15.44
CA VAL A 113 15.76 0.96 -14.52
C VAL A 113 14.33 0.63 -14.07
N VAL A 114 13.43 0.22 -14.97
CA VAL A 114 12.07 -0.23 -14.61
C VAL A 114 12.12 -1.41 -13.64
N ALA A 115 13.00 -2.40 -13.88
CA ALA A 115 13.16 -3.55 -12.99
C ALA A 115 13.61 -3.13 -11.58
N ILE A 116 14.55 -2.19 -11.47
CA ILE A 116 15.00 -1.64 -10.19
C ILE A 116 13.85 -0.93 -9.46
N PHE A 117 13.06 -0.11 -10.16
CA PHE A 117 11.88 0.53 -9.55
C PHE A 117 10.87 -0.51 -9.08
N CYS A 118 10.55 -1.52 -9.88
CA CYS A 118 9.66 -2.61 -9.50
C CYS A 118 10.15 -3.34 -8.24
N PHE A 119 11.46 -3.61 -8.14
CA PHE A 119 12.07 -4.22 -6.96
C PHE A 119 11.90 -3.33 -5.72
N VAL A 120 12.20 -2.03 -5.83
CA VAL A 120 12.06 -1.08 -4.70
C VAL A 120 10.60 -1.03 -4.22
N ILE A 121 9.64 -0.94 -5.14
CA ILE A 121 8.21 -0.90 -4.78
C ILE A 121 7.78 -2.24 -4.17
N ALA A 122 8.24 -3.38 -4.69
CA ALA A 122 7.98 -4.69 -4.09
C ALA A 122 8.48 -4.76 -2.64
N MET A 123 9.68 -4.23 -2.35
CA MET A 123 10.21 -4.17 -0.98
C MET A 123 9.37 -3.26 -0.07
N ILE A 124 8.87 -2.14 -0.58
CA ILE A 124 7.96 -1.26 0.17
C ILE A 124 6.67 -2.01 0.54
N HIS A 125 6.06 -2.74 -0.42
CA HIS A 125 4.87 -3.54 -0.15
C HIS A 125 5.13 -4.71 0.81
N LEU A 126 6.31 -5.33 0.76
CA LEU A 126 6.73 -6.35 1.71
C LEU A 126 6.80 -5.78 3.14
N ILE A 127 7.42 -4.62 3.32
CA ILE A 127 7.50 -3.94 4.61
C ILE A 127 6.08 -3.61 5.12
N ASN A 128 5.23 -3.07 4.25
CA ASN A 128 3.85 -2.76 4.58
C ASN A 128 3.07 -4.01 5.01
N PHE A 129 3.21 -5.12 4.28
CA PHE A 129 2.62 -6.40 4.63
C PHE A 129 3.04 -6.88 6.03
N VAL A 130 4.35 -6.90 6.33
CA VAL A 130 4.88 -7.36 7.63
C VAL A 130 4.32 -6.51 8.78
N ILE A 131 4.21 -5.19 8.58
CA ILE A 131 3.66 -4.29 9.60
C ILE A 131 2.18 -4.62 9.87
N HIS A 132 1.38 -4.78 8.81
CA HIS A 132 -0.05 -5.02 8.96
C HIS A 132 -0.35 -6.43 9.48
N VAL A 133 0.44 -7.45 9.11
CA VAL A 133 0.34 -8.80 9.71
C VAL A 133 0.60 -8.74 11.22
N ARG A 134 1.64 -8.02 11.64
CA ARG A 134 1.93 -7.85 13.08
C ARG A 134 0.78 -7.16 13.81
N ARG A 135 0.22 -6.10 13.22
CA ARG A 135 -0.94 -5.40 13.78
C ARG A 135 -2.16 -6.31 13.88
N TRP A 136 -2.43 -7.09 12.83
CA TRP A 136 -3.54 -8.03 12.81
C TRP A 136 -3.39 -9.12 13.87
N SER A 137 -2.21 -9.73 13.96
CA SER A 137 -1.91 -10.76 14.97
C SER A 137 -2.01 -10.20 16.41
N SER A 138 -1.51 -8.99 16.66
CA SER A 138 -1.60 -8.36 17.99
C SER A 138 -3.03 -7.96 18.37
N GLY A 139 -3.85 -7.53 17.40
CA GLY A 139 -5.26 -7.18 17.63
C GLY A 139 -6.15 -8.40 17.89
N SER A 140 -5.76 -9.57 17.40
CA SER A 140 -6.49 -10.82 17.62
C SER A 140 -6.42 -11.31 19.08
N HIS A 141 -5.40 -10.90 19.84
CA HIS A 141 -5.25 -11.22 21.26
C HIS A 141 -6.00 -10.24 22.21
N HIS A 142 -6.50 -9.11 21.69
CA HIS A 142 -7.16 -8.09 22.51
C HIS A 142 -8.67 -7.98 22.20
N ASN A 143 -9.33 -9.09 21.86
CA ASN A 143 -10.79 -9.21 21.77
C ASN A 143 -11.47 -9.31 23.15
N THR A 144 -10.96 -8.58 24.15
CA THR A 144 -11.80 -8.17 25.26
C THR A 144 -12.50 -6.89 24.81
N PRO A 145 -13.83 -6.85 24.72
CA PRO A 145 -14.53 -5.61 24.40
C PRO A 145 -14.07 -4.57 25.44
N PRO A 146 -13.72 -3.33 25.02
CA PRO A 146 -13.45 -2.29 26.00
C PRO A 146 -14.66 -2.24 26.92
N ASN A 147 -14.42 -2.42 28.24
CA ASN A 147 -15.47 -2.40 29.23
C ASN A 147 -16.27 -1.12 29.02
N VAL A 148 -17.54 -1.27 28.65
CA VAL A 148 -18.52 -0.17 28.45
C VAL A 148 -18.63 0.71 29.69
N TYR A 149 -18.06 0.27 30.81
CA TYR A 149 -18.05 0.94 32.11
C TYR A 149 -17.04 2.08 32.25
N GLU A 150 -16.08 2.23 31.33
CA GLU A 150 -15.05 3.28 31.43
C GLU A 150 -15.52 4.63 30.87
N TYR A 151 -16.61 4.65 30.09
CA TYR A 151 -17.19 5.89 29.54
C TYR A 151 -18.21 6.59 30.44
N THR A 152 -18.60 5.98 31.57
CA THR A 152 -19.61 6.55 32.48
C THR A 152 -19.03 7.35 33.65
N ASN A 153 -17.71 7.39 33.82
CA ASN A 153 -17.08 8.07 34.96
C ASN A 153 -16.55 9.49 34.67
N TYR A 154 -16.80 10.07 33.50
CA TYR A 154 -16.43 11.47 33.21
C TYR A 154 -17.57 12.46 33.35
N GLY A 155 -18.63 12.15 34.07
CA GLY A 155 -19.86 12.95 34.08
C GLY A 155 -20.43 13.31 35.44
N THR A 156 -19.71 13.14 36.57
CA THR A 156 -20.23 13.58 37.88
C THR A 156 -19.09 14.04 38.78
N GLU A 157 -18.54 15.21 38.53
CA GLU A 157 -17.97 16.07 39.56
C GLU A 157 -18.52 17.48 39.31
N GLU A 158 -19.60 17.81 39.99
CA GLU A 158 -19.98 19.16 40.37
C GLU A 158 -19.27 19.53 41.67
#